data_3b809e598ff8cbe43b1cb1598fa14557
#
_entry.id   3b809e598ff8cbe43b1cb1598fa14557
#
_cell.length_a   1.000
_cell.length_b   1.000
_cell.length_c   1.000
_cell.angle_alpha   90.00
_cell.angle_beta   90.00
_cell.angle_gamma   90.00
#
_symmetry.space_group_name_H-M   'P 1'
#
loop_
_entity.id
_entity.type
_entity.pdbx_description
1 polymer ?
#
loop_
_entity_poly.entity_id
_entity_poly.type
_entity_poly.pdbx_seq_one_letter_code
_entity_poly.pdbx_strand_id
1 'polypeptide(L)'
;MKEMIKNKAKELGADLVSFLNLRDYKSPRSPNPLRYLSSARSIVVLAFKPLAGAYSYQENTWSKMPSYLYSMEAAGNTAAYHLGRFIEKELGAESFLVQAHRPFEINEETFRSPIGSISLRHAAVQSGLAVWGKNTLALTPQFGPRVMYLGLLNSLDLQSDPPIEGYDPCLTCQYDCRSTCPGKAFTEDGRVLSHRCVKVSQPDDVGNFMRFLIEMAGKPSMDERLEMMKSPRFFRHLQYLQFFIHYRCDNCTRHCPGDLAGSVKK
;
A
#
# COMPACT_ATOMS: atom_id res chain seq x y z
N MET A 1 8.48 -14.59 -23.06
CA MET A 1 7.32 -13.77 -22.65
C MET A 1 7.53 -13.09 -21.31
N LYS A 2 7.75 -13.83 -20.19
CA LYS A 2 8.00 -13.20 -18.86
C LYS A 2 9.14 -12.20 -18.88
N GLU A 3 10.29 -12.54 -19.46
CA GLU A 3 11.44 -11.61 -19.56
C GLU A 3 11.14 -10.35 -20.38
N MET A 4 10.34 -10.45 -21.42
CA MET A 4 9.90 -9.30 -22.23
C MET A 4 9.03 -8.34 -21.38
N ILE A 5 8.05 -8.88 -20.65
CA ILE A 5 7.19 -8.11 -19.75
C ILE A 5 8.02 -7.49 -18.63
N LYS A 6 8.94 -8.23 -18.03
CA LYS A 6 9.83 -7.78 -16.96
C LYS A 6 10.75 -6.64 -17.41
N ASN A 7 11.36 -6.78 -18.59
CA ASN A 7 12.21 -5.74 -19.14
C ASN A 7 11.42 -4.48 -19.45
N LYS A 8 10.23 -4.63 -20.04
CA LYS A 8 9.34 -3.49 -20.31
C LYS A 8 8.88 -2.80 -19.02
N ALA A 9 8.52 -3.56 -17.98
CA ALA A 9 8.14 -2.99 -16.69
C ALA A 9 9.30 -2.19 -16.05
N LYS A 10 10.53 -2.70 -16.12
CA LYS A 10 11.72 -1.99 -15.64
C LYS A 10 12.02 -0.72 -16.46
N GLU A 11 11.91 -0.79 -17.77
CA GLU A 11 12.02 0.37 -18.67
C GLU A 11 11.01 1.47 -18.28
N LEU A 12 9.81 1.06 -17.88
CA LEU A 12 8.75 1.96 -17.41
C LEU A 12 8.93 2.44 -15.97
N GLY A 13 10.00 2.03 -15.28
CA GLY A 13 10.37 2.53 -13.96
C GLY A 13 10.00 1.63 -12.77
N ALA A 14 9.52 0.40 -12.99
CA ALA A 14 9.32 -0.53 -11.89
C ALA A 14 10.67 -0.98 -11.31
N ASP A 15 10.83 -0.87 -9.99
CA ASP A 15 12.05 -1.32 -9.31
C ASP A 15 12.11 -2.85 -9.22
N LEU A 16 10.98 -3.50 -8.92
CA LEU A 16 10.87 -4.96 -8.87
C LEU A 16 9.64 -5.44 -9.64
N VAL A 17 9.73 -6.63 -10.21
CA VAL A 17 8.67 -7.26 -11.01
C VAL A 17 8.65 -8.76 -10.70
N SER A 18 7.46 -9.31 -10.49
CA SER A 18 7.25 -10.75 -10.37
C SER A 18 5.92 -11.17 -10.99
N PHE A 19 5.73 -12.46 -11.13
CA PHE A 19 4.57 -13.06 -11.78
C PHE A 19 3.90 -14.06 -10.85
N LEU A 20 2.57 -14.01 -10.80
CA LEU A 20 1.75 -14.94 -10.03
C LEU A 20 0.64 -15.50 -10.93
N ASN A 21 0.59 -16.81 -11.09
CA ASN A 21 -0.56 -17.46 -11.71
C ASN A 21 -1.78 -17.36 -10.79
N LEU A 22 -2.97 -17.10 -11.31
CA LEU A 22 -4.16 -16.97 -10.49
C LEU A 22 -4.57 -18.25 -9.75
N ARG A 23 -4.14 -19.42 -10.23
CA ARG A 23 -4.34 -20.71 -9.52
C ARG A 23 -3.61 -20.73 -8.16
N ASP A 24 -2.51 -19.98 -8.05
CA ASP A 24 -1.68 -19.91 -6.84
C ASP A 24 -2.09 -18.74 -5.94
N TYR A 25 -2.92 -17.80 -6.44
CA TYR A 25 -3.35 -16.64 -5.67
C TYR A 25 -4.34 -17.04 -4.56
N LYS A 26 -3.97 -16.77 -3.32
CA LYS A 26 -4.80 -16.99 -2.13
C LYS A 26 -4.79 -15.74 -1.24
N SER A 27 -5.97 -15.25 -0.95
CA SER A 27 -6.14 -14.16 0.03
C SER A 27 -7.45 -14.39 0.81
N PRO A 28 -7.41 -14.37 2.15
CA PRO A 28 -8.57 -14.73 2.97
C PRO A 28 -9.72 -13.73 2.87
N ARG A 29 -9.46 -12.53 2.36
CA ARG A 29 -10.44 -11.43 2.36
C ARG A 29 -10.65 -10.75 1.01
N SER A 30 -9.78 -10.99 0.05
CA SER A 30 -9.92 -10.36 -1.28
C SER A 30 -11.06 -11.00 -2.07
N PRO A 31 -11.81 -10.21 -2.83
CA PRO A 31 -12.71 -10.74 -3.83
C PRO A 31 -11.98 -11.64 -4.83
N ASN A 32 -12.74 -12.48 -5.55
CA ASN A 32 -12.17 -13.26 -6.63
C ASN A 32 -11.66 -12.31 -7.75
N PRO A 33 -10.39 -12.41 -8.17
CA PRO A 33 -9.83 -11.57 -9.23
C PRO A 33 -10.61 -11.64 -10.56
N LEU A 34 -11.25 -12.76 -10.86
CA LEU A 34 -12.06 -12.94 -12.06
C LEU A 34 -13.29 -12.01 -12.12
N ARG A 35 -13.66 -11.39 -11.00
CA ARG A 35 -14.68 -10.36 -10.94
C ARG A 35 -14.27 -9.08 -11.71
N TYR A 36 -12.98 -8.80 -11.77
CA TYR A 36 -12.43 -7.60 -12.42
C TYR A 36 -12.02 -7.84 -13.86
N LEU A 37 -11.52 -9.03 -14.16
CA LEU A 37 -11.20 -9.49 -15.50
C LEU A 37 -11.50 -10.98 -15.59
N SER A 38 -12.61 -11.33 -16.24
CA SER A 38 -13.08 -12.72 -16.33
C SER A 38 -12.13 -13.66 -17.07
N SER A 39 -11.35 -13.13 -17.99
CA SER A 39 -10.31 -13.84 -18.75
C SER A 39 -8.97 -13.90 -18.03
N ALA A 40 -8.81 -13.29 -16.83
CA ALA A 40 -7.53 -13.24 -16.14
C ALA A 40 -6.99 -14.62 -15.80
N ARG A 41 -5.70 -14.83 -16.02
CA ARG A 41 -4.96 -16.04 -15.69
C ARG A 41 -3.75 -15.79 -14.80
N SER A 42 -3.21 -14.56 -14.84
CA SER A 42 -2.05 -14.21 -14.02
C SER A 42 -2.09 -12.75 -13.56
N ILE A 43 -1.25 -12.47 -12.57
CA ILE A 43 -0.98 -11.12 -12.05
C ILE A 43 0.48 -10.82 -12.30
N VAL A 44 0.78 -9.70 -12.93
CA VAL A 44 2.12 -9.08 -12.87
C VAL A 44 2.14 -8.18 -11.66
N VAL A 45 3.01 -8.47 -10.71
CA VAL A 45 3.19 -7.67 -9.49
C VAL A 45 4.37 -6.73 -9.69
N LEU A 46 4.13 -5.45 -9.57
CA LEU A 46 5.11 -4.38 -9.70
C LEU A 46 5.38 -3.79 -8.32
N ALA A 47 6.63 -3.43 -8.04
CA ALA A 47 6.98 -2.68 -6.84
C ALA A 47 7.79 -1.43 -7.19
N PHE A 48 7.46 -0.34 -6.52
CA PHE A 48 8.11 0.96 -6.66
C PHE A 48 8.61 1.42 -5.31
N LYS A 49 9.88 1.84 -5.23
CA LYS A 49 10.46 2.39 -4.01
C LYS A 49 10.27 3.92 -3.96
N PRO A 50 10.14 4.50 -2.77
CA PRO A 50 10.13 5.95 -2.63
C PRO A 50 11.52 6.54 -2.82
N LEU A 51 11.59 7.86 -2.97
CA LEU A 51 12.86 8.58 -2.95
C LEU A 51 13.54 8.40 -1.58
N ALA A 52 14.87 8.26 -1.58
CA ALA A 52 15.65 8.02 -0.35
C ALA A 52 15.41 9.10 0.71
N GLY A 53 15.30 10.36 0.31
CA GLY A 53 15.01 11.48 1.21
C GLY A 53 13.66 11.39 1.95
N ALA A 54 12.72 10.58 1.46
CA ALA A 54 11.44 10.38 2.14
C ALA A 54 11.56 9.74 3.53
N TYR A 55 12.64 8.99 3.78
CA TYR A 55 12.93 8.36 5.08
C TYR A 55 13.97 9.11 5.91
N SER A 56 14.70 10.04 5.32
CA SER A 56 15.63 10.90 6.04
C SER A 56 14.92 11.99 6.82
N TYR A 57 13.66 12.26 6.51
CA TYR A 57 12.86 13.28 7.17
C TYR A 57 12.41 12.80 8.56
N GLN A 58 12.82 13.49 9.60
CA GLN A 58 12.61 13.04 10.98
C GLN A 58 11.23 13.34 11.54
N GLU A 59 10.58 14.40 11.06
CA GLU A 59 9.27 14.79 11.52
C GLU A 59 8.16 14.01 10.80
N ASN A 60 7.13 13.64 11.56
CA ASN A 60 5.96 12.97 11.00
C ASN A 60 4.98 14.00 10.41
N THR A 61 5.37 14.65 9.32
CA THR A 61 4.58 15.68 8.65
C THR A 61 4.05 15.22 7.29
N TRP A 62 3.08 15.95 6.77
CA TRP A 62 2.54 15.70 5.43
C TRP A 62 3.49 16.09 4.31
N SER A 63 4.48 16.94 4.59
CA SER A 63 5.45 17.44 3.59
C SER A 63 6.27 16.34 2.94
N LYS A 64 6.40 15.16 3.58
CA LYS A 64 7.07 14.00 2.99
C LYS A 64 6.22 13.25 1.96
N MET A 65 4.90 13.43 1.97
CA MET A 65 3.98 12.65 1.13
C MET A 65 4.28 12.73 -0.37
N PRO A 66 4.66 13.89 -0.95
CA PRO A 66 5.07 13.95 -2.35
C PRO A 66 6.23 13.01 -2.69
N SER A 67 7.22 12.89 -1.79
CA SER A 67 8.39 12.03 -1.99
C SER A 67 8.17 10.57 -1.59
N TYR A 68 7.15 10.30 -0.77
CA TYR A 68 6.87 8.99 -0.21
C TYR A 68 5.77 8.23 -0.94
N LEU A 69 4.63 8.84 -1.16
CA LEU A 69 3.44 8.15 -1.67
C LEU A 69 2.99 8.64 -3.04
N TYR A 70 2.78 9.92 -3.20
CA TYR A 70 2.16 10.45 -4.43
C TYR A 70 2.98 10.25 -5.68
N SER A 71 4.28 10.47 -5.59
CA SER A 71 5.17 10.26 -6.75
C SER A 71 5.24 8.79 -7.14
N MET A 72 5.26 7.87 -6.15
CA MET A 72 5.21 6.44 -6.45
C MET A 72 3.86 6.03 -7.04
N GLU A 73 2.75 6.55 -6.50
CA GLU A 73 1.41 6.23 -7.00
C GLU A 73 1.23 6.74 -8.44
N ALA A 74 1.61 7.98 -8.72
CA ALA A 74 1.54 8.55 -10.05
C ALA A 74 2.42 7.81 -11.06
N ALA A 75 3.70 7.62 -10.72
CA ALA A 75 4.66 6.91 -11.57
C ALA A 75 4.25 5.44 -11.77
N GLY A 76 3.85 4.77 -10.69
CA GLY A 76 3.45 3.38 -10.72
C GLY A 76 2.19 3.14 -11.54
N ASN A 77 1.14 3.96 -11.37
CA ASN A 77 -0.07 3.86 -12.17
C ASN A 77 0.21 4.12 -13.65
N THR A 78 1.04 5.10 -13.97
CA THR A 78 1.46 5.41 -15.34
C THR A 78 2.24 4.23 -15.94
N ALA A 79 3.21 3.70 -15.21
CA ALA A 79 4.00 2.54 -15.65
C ALA A 79 3.13 1.30 -15.86
N ALA A 80 2.24 0.99 -14.92
CA ALA A 80 1.34 -0.16 -15.02
C ALA A 80 0.33 0.01 -16.17
N TYR A 81 -0.17 1.21 -16.42
CA TYR A 81 -1.02 1.50 -17.59
C TYR A 81 -0.27 1.24 -18.89
N HIS A 82 0.92 1.79 -19.07
CA HIS A 82 1.72 1.57 -20.27
C HIS A 82 2.16 0.11 -20.45
N LEU A 83 2.43 -0.60 -19.34
CA LEU A 83 2.70 -2.03 -19.40
C LEU A 83 1.47 -2.82 -19.84
N GLY A 84 0.28 -2.47 -19.35
CA GLY A 84 -0.99 -3.06 -19.80
C GLY A 84 -1.20 -2.85 -21.29
N ARG A 85 -1.00 -1.61 -21.77
CA ARG A 85 -1.08 -1.28 -23.20
C ARG A 85 -0.06 -2.08 -24.05
N PHE A 86 1.14 -2.29 -23.53
CA PHE A 86 2.14 -3.13 -24.18
C PHE A 86 1.67 -4.59 -24.27
N ILE A 87 1.13 -5.15 -23.17
CA ILE A 87 0.61 -6.53 -23.15
C ILE A 87 -0.54 -6.69 -24.14
N GLU A 88 -1.47 -5.73 -24.18
CA GLU A 88 -2.59 -5.75 -25.13
C GLU A 88 -2.13 -5.69 -26.58
N LYS A 89 -1.23 -4.74 -26.90
CA LYS A 89 -0.82 -4.46 -28.26
C LYS A 89 0.15 -5.50 -28.82
N GLU A 90 1.17 -5.87 -28.05
CA GLU A 90 2.26 -6.71 -28.52
C GLU A 90 2.06 -8.22 -28.22
N LEU A 91 1.24 -8.53 -27.21
CA LEU A 91 1.00 -9.91 -26.80
C LEU A 91 -0.45 -10.39 -27.01
N GLY A 92 -1.34 -9.50 -27.48
CA GLY A 92 -2.73 -9.83 -27.81
C GLY A 92 -3.56 -10.28 -26.61
N ALA A 93 -3.25 -9.82 -25.40
CA ALA A 93 -3.89 -10.25 -24.17
C ALA A 93 -4.60 -9.08 -23.48
N GLU A 94 -5.70 -9.36 -22.79
CA GLU A 94 -6.42 -8.36 -21.99
C GLU A 94 -5.67 -8.03 -20.70
N SER A 95 -5.81 -6.80 -20.23
CA SER A 95 -5.17 -6.30 -19.02
C SER A 95 -6.11 -5.48 -18.16
N PHE A 96 -5.97 -5.58 -16.83
CA PHE A 96 -6.71 -4.78 -15.85
C PHE A 96 -5.78 -4.32 -14.72
N LEU A 97 -5.73 -2.99 -14.50
CA LEU A 97 -4.88 -2.38 -13.49
C LEU A 97 -5.49 -2.53 -12.09
N VAL A 98 -4.70 -3.03 -11.15
CA VAL A 98 -5.03 -3.11 -9.73
C VAL A 98 -4.19 -2.09 -8.97
N GLN A 99 -4.83 -1.07 -8.44
CA GLN A 99 -4.17 0.00 -7.70
C GLN A 99 -3.77 -0.42 -6.28
N ALA A 100 -2.75 0.24 -5.73
CA ALA A 100 -2.19 -0.06 -4.42
C ALA A 100 -3.15 0.21 -3.25
N HIS A 101 -3.90 1.29 -3.31
CA HIS A 101 -4.62 1.82 -2.14
C HIS A 101 -6.12 1.98 -2.33
N ARG A 102 -6.60 2.11 -3.56
CA ARG A 102 -8.01 2.40 -3.87
C ARG A 102 -8.41 1.84 -5.23
N PRO A 103 -9.70 1.72 -5.51
CA PRO A 103 -10.83 1.91 -4.60
C PRO A 103 -10.93 0.82 -3.54
N PHE A 104 -11.66 1.12 -2.45
CA PHE A 104 -12.06 0.10 -1.48
C PHE A 104 -13.46 -0.42 -1.80
N GLU A 105 -13.67 -1.71 -1.60
CA GLU A 105 -15.00 -2.31 -1.55
C GLU A 105 -15.64 -1.94 -0.20
N ILE A 106 -16.61 -1.04 -0.23
CA ILE A 106 -17.34 -0.58 0.96
C ILE A 106 -18.82 -0.93 0.79
N ASN A 107 -19.28 -1.86 1.58
CA ASN A 107 -20.67 -2.28 1.69
C ASN A 107 -21.00 -2.61 3.16
N GLU A 108 -22.16 -3.13 3.45
CA GLU A 108 -22.60 -3.45 4.82
C GLU A 108 -21.65 -4.43 5.53
N GLU A 109 -21.05 -5.38 4.81
CA GLU A 109 -20.14 -6.37 5.36
C GLU A 109 -18.72 -5.80 5.57
N THR A 110 -18.25 -4.96 4.64
CA THR A 110 -16.86 -4.44 4.62
C THR A 110 -16.72 -3.06 5.27
N PHE A 111 -17.81 -2.40 5.60
CA PHE A 111 -17.85 -1.03 6.13
C PHE A 111 -16.85 -0.78 7.28
N ARG A 112 -16.76 -1.71 8.24
CA ARG A 112 -15.86 -1.57 9.40
C ARG A 112 -14.40 -1.91 9.12
N SER A 113 -14.15 -2.58 8.01
CA SER A 113 -12.80 -3.00 7.61
C SER A 113 -12.75 -3.12 6.08
N PRO A 114 -12.72 -1.98 5.38
CA PRO A 114 -12.71 -1.93 3.91
C PRO A 114 -11.59 -2.78 3.33
N ILE A 115 -11.88 -3.41 2.20
CA ILE A 115 -10.93 -4.25 1.45
C ILE A 115 -10.68 -3.65 0.08
N GLY A 116 -9.46 -3.78 -0.42
CA GLY A 116 -9.14 -3.45 -1.81
C GLY A 116 -9.60 -4.56 -2.76
N SER A 117 -9.55 -4.28 -4.05
CA SER A 117 -9.93 -5.23 -5.10
C SER A 117 -9.13 -6.53 -5.05
N ILE A 118 -7.83 -6.45 -4.83
CA ILE A 118 -6.92 -7.59 -4.69
C ILE A 118 -5.89 -7.25 -3.62
N SER A 119 -5.53 -8.23 -2.77
CA SER A 119 -4.43 -8.04 -1.83
C SER A 119 -3.08 -8.19 -2.52
N LEU A 120 -2.48 -7.06 -2.91
CA LEU A 120 -1.16 -7.03 -3.54
C LEU A 120 -0.05 -7.51 -2.61
N ARG A 121 -0.22 -7.41 -1.29
CA ARG A 121 0.74 -7.99 -0.33
C ARG A 121 0.77 -9.52 -0.42
N HIS A 122 -0.40 -10.18 -0.51
CA HIS A 122 -0.47 -11.62 -0.72
C HIS A 122 0.11 -12.01 -2.08
N ALA A 123 -0.22 -11.24 -3.12
CA ALA A 123 0.33 -11.48 -4.45
C ALA A 123 1.86 -11.35 -4.46
N ALA A 124 2.42 -10.31 -3.81
CA ALA A 124 3.87 -10.11 -3.73
C ALA A 124 4.59 -11.24 -2.98
N VAL A 125 4.00 -11.75 -1.91
CA VAL A 125 4.59 -12.87 -1.16
C VAL A 125 4.51 -14.17 -1.95
N GLN A 126 3.36 -14.48 -2.56
CA GLN A 126 3.15 -15.70 -3.30
C GLN A 126 3.90 -15.74 -4.65
N SER A 127 4.24 -14.57 -5.20
CA SER A 127 5.07 -14.44 -6.41
C SER A 127 6.57 -14.34 -6.12
N GLY A 128 7.02 -14.64 -4.89
CA GLY A 128 8.43 -14.58 -4.54
C GLY A 128 9.06 -13.18 -4.56
N LEU A 129 8.26 -12.13 -4.49
CA LEU A 129 8.76 -10.75 -4.43
C LEU A 129 9.06 -10.30 -3.00
N ALA A 130 8.37 -10.88 -2.03
CA ALA A 130 8.44 -10.49 -0.64
C ALA A 130 8.20 -11.66 0.31
N VAL A 131 8.47 -11.44 1.60
CA VAL A 131 8.08 -12.31 2.71
C VAL A 131 7.22 -11.56 3.71
N TRP A 132 6.46 -12.26 4.55
CA TRP A 132 5.70 -11.61 5.61
C TRP A 132 6.59 -11.14 6.76
N GLY A 133 6.47 -9.88 7.13
CA GLY A 133 7.08 -9.36 8.35
C GLY A 133 6.18 -9.51 9.58
N LYS A 134 6.77 -9.45 10.78
CA LYS A 134 6.04 -9.39 12.07
C LYS A 134 5.08 -8.19 12.15
N ASN A 135 5.33 -7.14 11.37
CA ASN A 135 4.46 -5.97 11.23
C ASN A 135 3.32 -6.16 10.21
N THR A 136 3.13 -7.36 9.68
CA THR A 136 2.13 -7.73 8.66
C THR A 136 2.29 -7.00 7.31
N LEU A 137 3.46 -6.42 7.06
CA LEU A 137 3.83 -5.90 5.76
C LEU A 137 4.54 -6.98 4.93
N ALA A 138 4.44 -6.88 3.62
CA ALA A 138 5.24 -7.69 2.70
C ALA A 138 6.61 -7.02 2.53
N LEU A 139 7.67 -7.72 2.91
CA LEU A 139 9.03 -7.23 2.97
C LEU A 139 9.84 -7.77 1.81
N THR A 140 10.31 -6.91 0.93
CA THR A 140 11.22 -7.31 -0.15
C THR A 140 12.65 -7.41 0.37
N PRO A 141 13.50 -8.34 -0.16
CA PRO A 141 14.90 -8.41 0.23
C PRO A 141 15.69 -7.13 -0.05
N GLN A 142 15.32 -6.41 -1.13
CA GLN A 142 16.04 -5.23 -1.58
C GLN A 142 15.68 -3.95 -0.81
N PHE A 143 14.40 -3.80 -0.43
CA PHE A 143 13.88 -2.53 0.09
C PHE A 143 13.08 -2.70 1.40
N GLY A 144 12.98 -3.93 1.91
CA GLY A 144 12.13 -4.23 3.06
C GLY A 144 10.67 -3.83 2.82
N PRO A 145 10.03 -3.13 3.77
CA PRO A 145 8.66 -2.65 3.61
C PRO A 145 8.55 -1.33 2.82
N ARG A 146 9.68 -0.78 2.35
CA ARG A 146 9.75 0.54 1.70
C ARG A 146 9.46 0.46 0.22
N VAL A 147 8.34 -0.14 -0.12
CA VAL A 147 7.83 -0.25 -1.49
C VAL A 147 6.31 -0.09 -1.52
N MET A 148 5.84 0.37 -2.66
CA MET A 148 4.42 0.32 -3.01
C MET A 148 4.23 -0.74 -4.09
N TYR A 149 3.24 -1.60 -3.90
CA TYR A 149 2.88 -2.62 -4.87
C TYR A 149 1.73 -2.17 -5.75
N LEU A 150 1.83 -2.46 -7.06
CA LEU A 150 0.73 -2.41 -8.00
C LEU A 150 0.57 -3.79 -8.66
N GLY A 151 -0.61 -4.06 -9.17
CA GLY A 151 -0.91 -5.30 -9.87
C GLY A 151 -1.45 -5.04 -11.25
N LEU A 152 -1.12 -5.92 -12.18
CA LEU A 152 -1.74 -5.95 -13.50
C LEU A 152 -2.26 -7.36 -13.74
N LEU A 153 -3.60 -7.54 -13.62
CA LEU A 153 -4.26 -8.75 -14.09
C LEU A 153 -4.14 -8.83 -15.59
N ASN A 154 -3.95 -10.02 -16.11
CA ASN A 154 -3.91 -10.23 -17.56
C ASN A 154 -4.36 -11.65 -17.94
N SER A 155 -4.77 -11.83 -19.20
CA SER A 155 -5.26 -13.10 -19.73
C SER A 155 -4.14 -14.07 -20.14
N LEU A 156 -2.86 -13.71 -20.02
CA LEU A 156 -1.74 -14.59 -20.29
C LEU A 156 -1.61 -15.65 -19.18
N ASP A 157 -1.36 -16.91 -19.54
CA ASP A 157 -1.08 -17.99 -18.58
C ASP A 157 0.41 -17.96 -18.19
N LEU A 158 0.79 -16.99 -17.35
CA LEU A 158 2.15 -16.86 -16.86
C LEU A 158 2.33 -17.73 -15.60
N GLN A 159 3.40 -18.53 -15.58
CA GLN A 159 3.73 -19.33 -14.39
C GLN A 159 4.20 -18.42 -13.26
N SER A 160 3.85 -18.76 -12.03
CA SER A 160 4.32 -18.07 -10.84
C SER A 160 5.86 -18.09 -10.76
N ASP A 161 6.42 -17.00 -10.24
CA ASP A 161 7.81 -17.04 -9.78
C ASP A 161 7.85 -17.81 -8.44
N PRO A 162 8.95 -18.52 -8.14
CA PRO A 162 9.05 -19.31 -6.92
C PRO A 162 9.02 -18.41 -5.68
N PRO A 163 8.40 -18.83 -4.57
CA PRO A 163 8.48 -18.15 -3.29
C PRO A 163 9.94 -17.96 -2.84
N ILE A 164 10.19 -16.91 -2.05
CA ILE A 164 11.52 -16.71 -1.45
C ILE A 164 11.73 -17.73 -0.34
N GLU A 165 12.84 -18.45 -0.42
CA GLU A 165 13.28 -19.40 0.60
C GLU A 165 14.47 -18.84 1.40
N GLY A 166 14.56 -19.19 2.68
CA GLY A 166 15.71 -18.87 3.52
C GLY A 166 15.86 -17.37 3.91
N TYR A 167 14.91 -16.52 3.55
CA TYR A 167 14.92 -15.12 3.92
C TYR A 167 13.83 -14.81 4.96
N ASP A 168 14.22 -14.59 6.22
CA ASP A 168 13.36 -14.06 7.29
C ASP A 168 14.07 -12.90 7.99
N PRO A 169 13.82 -11.66 7.57
CA PRO A 169 14.46 -10.49 8.17
C PRO A 169 13.99 -10.20 9.60
N CYS A 170 12.93 -10.86 10.05
CA CYS A 170 12.42 -10.70 11.40
C CYS A 170 13.04 -11.65 12.42
N LEU A 171 13.75 -12.70 11.97
CA LEU A 171 14.31 -13.73 12.85
C LEU A 171 15.37 -13.15 13.81
N THR A 172 16.26 -12.33 13.29
CA THR A 172 17.35 -11.69 14.03
C THR A 172 17.08 -10.21 14.36
N CYS A 173 15.91 -9.69 14.00
CA CYS A 173 15.56 -8.29 14.17
C CYS A 173 15.34 -7.97 15.66
N GLN A 174 16.12 -7.02 16.19
CA GLN A 174 16.00 -6.54 17.57
C GLN A 174 14.92 -5.45 17.73
N TYR A 175 14.41 -4.88 16.64
CA TYR A 175 13.37 -3.85 16.70
C TYR A 175 11.99 -4.49 16.86
N ASP A 176 11.36 -4.23 18.01
CA ASP A 176 9.99 -4.69 18.23
C ASP A 176 8.97 -3.68 17.66
N CYS A 177 8.66 -3.85 16.38
CA CYS A 177 7.67 -3.01 15.69
C CYS A 177 6.24 -3.15 16.22
N ARG A 178 5.95 -4.18 17.04
CA ARG A 178 4.63 -4.38 17.63
C ARG A 178 4.48 -3.59 18.93
N SER A 179 5.43 -3.69 19.84
CA SER A 179 5.40 -2.97 21.12
C SER A 179 5.60 -1.47 20.93
N THR A 180 6.42 -1.07 19.96
CA THR A 180 6.67 0.34 19.64
C THR A 180 5.58 0.99 18.80
N CYS A 181 4.51 0.26 18.44
CA CYS A 181 3.41 0.79 17.66
C CYS A 181 2.66 1.90 18.43
N PRO A 182 2.65 3.16 17.96
CA PRO A 182 2.01 4.25 18.68
C PRO A 182 0.50 4.08 18.80
N GLY A 183 -0.12 3.32 17.87
CA GLY A 183 -1.54 2.98 17.92
C GLY A 183 -1.87 1.74 18.73
N LYS A 184 -0.85 1.03 19.27
CA LYS A 184 -1.04 -0.28 19.93
C LYS A 184 -1.95 -1.19 19.07
N ALA A 185 -1.69 -1.21 17.76
CA ALA A 185 -2.57 -1.83 16.78
C ALA A 185 -2.38 -3.34 16.65
N PHE A 186 -1.34 -3.91 17.24
CA PHE A 186 -1.09 -5.35 17.19
C PHE A 186 -1.74 -6.06 18.38
N THR A 187 -2.34 -7.20 18.11
CA THR A 187 -2.81 -8.15 19.14
C THR A 187 -1.68 -9.10 19.53
N GLU A 188 -1.83 -9.83 20.63
CA GLU A 188 -0.85 -10.81 21.11
C GLU A 188 -0.58 -11.90 20.08
N ASP A 189 -1.63 -12.35 19.36
CA ASP A 189 -1.53 -13.31 18.25
C ASP A 189 -0.99 -12.69 16.95
N GLY A 190 -0.60 -11.42 16.96
CA GLY A 190 0.07 -10.74 15.85
C GLY A 190 -0.85 -10.21 14.75
N ARG A 191 -2.17 -10.26 14.94
CA ARG A 191 -3.11 -9.59 14.01
C ARG A 191 -3.05 -8.07 14.18
N VAL A 192 -3.44 -7.35 13.13
CA VAL A 192 -3.54 -5.88 13.16
C VAL A 192 -4.99 -5.46 13.29
N LEU A 193 -5.27 -4.67 14.33
CA LEU A 193 -6.52 -3.97 14.51
C LEU A 193 -6.49 -2.68 13.66
N SER A 194 -7.01 -2.77 12.46
CA SER A 194 -6.93 -1.68 11.44
C SER A 194 -7.47 -0.35 11.98
N HIS A 195 -8.55 -0.35 12.76
CA HIS A 195 -9.11 0.86 13.35
C HIS A 195 -8.14 1.60 14.29
N ARG A 196 -7.28 0.85 15.03
CA ARG A 196 -6.24 1.44 15.89
C ARG A 196 -5.08 2.02 15.06
N CYS A 197 -4.68 1.31 14.00
CA CYS A 197 -3.68 1.79 13.06
C CYS A 197 -4.16 3.07 12.37
N VAL A 198 -5.37 3.06 11.79
CA VAL A 198 -5.96 4.20 11.07
C VAL A 198 -6.09 5.43 11.97
N LYS A 199 -6.50 5.26 13.23
CA LYS A 199 -6.61 6.37 14.18
C LYS A 199 -5.32 7.18 14.34
N VAL A 200 -4.16 6.53 14.24
CA VAL A 200 -2.84 7.17 14.35
C VAL A 200 -2.29 7.56 12.98
N SER A 201 -2.47 6.71 11.98
CA SER A 201 -1.90 6.96 10.65
C SER A 201 -2.72 7.96 9.84
N GLN A 202 -4.03 8.08 10.10
CA GLN A 202 -4.94 8.95 9.38
C GLN A 202 -5.79 9.79 10.35
N PRO A 203 -5.18 10.63 11.19
CA PRO A 203 -5.89 11.35 12.26
C PRO A 203 -6.90 12.38 11.74
N ASP A 204 -6.81 12.78 10.50
CA ASP A 204 -7.68 13.77 9.88
C ASP A 204 -8.63 13.17 8.82
N ASP A 205 -8.85 11.84 8.88
CA ASP A 205 -9.70 11.08 7.95
C ASP A 205 -11.18 11.53 8.00
N VAL A 206 -11.97 11.00 7.06
CA VAL A 206 -13.41 11.31 6.95
C VAL A 206 -14.16 11.03 8.26
N GLY A 207 -13.80 9.95 8.98
CA GLY A 207 -14.44 9.61 10.25
C GLY A 207 -14.17 10.66 11.33
N ASN A 208 -12.95 11.17 11.40
CA ASN A 208 -12.59 12.25 12.32
C ASN A 208 -13.18 13.60 11.88
N PHE A 209 -13.33 13.84 10.58
CA PHE A 209 -14.03 14.99 10.06
C PHE A 209 -15.53 14.98 10.45
N MET A 210 -16.19 13.84 10.32
CA MET A 210 -17.58 13.69 10.77
C MET A 210 -17.73 13.99 12.27
N ARG A 211 -16.81 13.51 13.10
CA ARG A 211 -16.81 13.83 14.54
C ARG A 211 -16.61 15.34 14.76
N PHE A 212 -15.72 15.98 14.00
CA PHE A 212 -15.52 17.42 14.05
C PHE A 212 -16.81 18.18 13.71
N LEU A 213 -17.54 17.76 12.69
CA LEU A 213 -18.83 18.37 12.31
C LEU A 213 -19.88 18.20 13.39
N ILE A 214 -19.98 17.01 14.02
CA ILE A 214 -20.91 16.77 15.14
C ILE A 214 -20.56 17.67 16.34
N GLU A 215 -19.26 17.77 16.68
CA GLU A 215 -18.79 18.64 17.76
C GLU A 215 -19.12 20.11 17.46
N MET A 216 -18.90 20.56 16.24
CA MET A 216 -19.21 21.91 15.78
C MET A 216 -20.73 22.18 15.83
N ALA A 217 -21.54 21.25 15.37
CA ALA A 217 -23.00 21.38 15.40
C ALA A 217 -23.54 21.49 16.84
N GLY A 218 -22.88 20.85 17.81
CA GLY A 218 -23.24 20.93 19.24
C GLY A 218 -22.84 22.23 19.93
N LYS A 219 -22.10 23.15 19.26
CA LYS A 219 -21.75 24.43 19.84
C LYS A 219 -22.96 25.37 19.95
N PRO A 220 -23.13 26.07 21.10
CA PRO A 220 -24.33 26.86 21.37
C PRO A 220 -24.46 28.10 20.50
N SER A 221 -23.32 28.73 20.12
CA SER A 221 -23.33 29.99 19.35
C SER A 221 -22.75 29.81 17.94
N MET A 222 -23.16 30.70 17.03
CA MET A 222 -22.58 30.80 15.69
C MET A 222 -21.10 31.19 15.74
N ASP A 223 -20.73 32.09 16.66
CA ASP A 223 -19.33 32.52 16.79
C ASP A 223 -18.40 31.36 17.17
N GLU A 224 -18.80 30.48 18.10
CA GLU A 224 -18.02 29.31 18.45
C GLU A 224 -17.89 28.33 17.27
N ARG A 225 -18.95 28.18 16.45
CA ARG A 225 -18.91 27.37 15.24
C ARG A 225 -17.94 27.94 14.21
N LEU A 226 -17.97 29.26 13.99
CA LEU A 226 -17.07 29.95 13.08
C LEU A 226 -15.60 29.86 13.55
N GLU A 227 -15.34 29.98 14.85
CA GLU A 227 -13.99 29.78 15.38
C GLU A 227 -13.47 28.35 15.14
N MET A 228 -14.33 27.35 15.28
CA MET A 228 -13.93 25.98 14.92
C MET A 228 -13.60 25.85 13.42
N MET A 229 -14.34 26.50 12.53
CA MET A 229 -14.06 26.51 11.08
C MET A 229 -12.77 27.26 10.72
N LYS A 230 -12.35 28.24 11.53
CA LYS A 230 -11.06 28.93 11.37
C LYS A 230 -9.87 28.16 11.97
N SER A 231 -10.12 27.03 12.64
CA SER A 231 -9.09 26.30 13.35
C SER A 231 -8.15 25.52 12.41
N PRO A 232 -6.88 25.30 12.78
CA PRO A 232 -5.97 24.43 12.03
C PRO A 232 -6.50 23.00 11.86
N ARG A 233 -7.36 22.52 12.79
CA ARG A 233 -7.98 21.20 12.70
C ARG A 233 -8.93 21.12 11.50
N PHE A 234 -9.75 22.15 11.27
CA PHE A 234 -10.64 22.21 10.11
C PHE A 234 -9.86 22.20 8.79
N PHE A 235 -8.82 23.03 8.68
CA PHE A 235 -8.00 23.09 7.48
C PHE A 235 -7.25 21.78 7.22
N ARG A 236 -6.82 21.03 8.24
CA ARG A 236 -6.25 19.70 8.06
C ARG A 236 -7.25 18.72 7.47
N HIS A 237 -8.51 18.73 7.94
CA HIS A 237 -9.57 17.91 7.34
C HIS A 237 -9.85 18.28 5.89
N LEU A 238 -9.92 19.58 5.56
CA LEU A 238 -10.07 20.04 4.17
C LEU A 238 -8.92 19.55 3.29
N GLN A 239 -7.70 19.71 3.77
CA GLN A 239 -6.51 19.26 3.05
C GLN A 239 -6.52 17.74 2.84
N TYR A 240 -6.95 16.96 3.84
CA TYR A 240 -7.12 15.53 3.71
C TYR A 240 -8.14 15.19 2.61
N LEU A 241 -9.30 15.82 2.61
CA LEU A 241 -10.36 15.58 1.63
C LEU A 241 -9.94 16.01 0.21
N GLN A 242 -9.24 17.14 0.08
CA GLN A 242 -8.86 17.70 -1.21
C GLN A 242 -7.69 16.97 -1.87
N PHE A 243 -6.67 16.62 -1.09
CA PHE A 243 -5.43 16.02 -1.59
C PHE A 243 -5.26 14.55 -1.23
N PHE A 244 -6.25 13.95 -0.54
CA PHE A 244 -6.18 12.57 -0.08
C PHE A 244 -4.88 12.23 0.68
N ILE A 245 -4.45 13.14 1.56
CA ILE A 245 -3.25 12.95 2.38
C ILE A 245 -3.53 11.94 3.49
N HIS A 246 -3.10 10.70 3.30
CA HIS A 246 -3.62 9.60 4.06
C HIS A 246 -2.77 9.19 5.26
N TYR A 247 -1.45 9.24 5.15
CA TYR A 247 -0.60 8.60 6.15
C TYR A 247 0.32 9.59 6.83
N ARG A 248 0.22 9.66 8.16
CA ARG A 248 1.20 10.36 9.00
C ARG A 248 2.16 9.40 9.68
N CYS A 249 1.69 8.21 10.08
CA CYS A 249 2.51 7.21 10.75
C CYS A 249 3.16 6.27 9.75
N ASP A 250 4.47 6.24 9.74
CA ASP A 250 5.32 5.32 8.95
C ASP A 250 6.23 4.46 9.85
N ASN A 251 5.91 4.33 11.14
CA ASN A 251 6.74 3.67 12.13
C ASN A 251 7.19 2.26 11.69
N CYS A 252 6.26 1.46 11.16
CA CYS A 252 6.55 0.10 10.69
C CYS A 252 7.47 0.03 9.47
N THR A 253 7.49 1.08 8.64
CA THR A 253 8.35 1.14 7.44
C THR A 253 9.68 1.79 7.73
N ARG A 254 9.70 2.86 8.53
CA ARG A 254 10.90 3.64 8.86
C ARG A 254 11.91 2.84 9.66
N HIS A 255 11.46 2.15 10.71
CA HIS A 255 12.34 1.46 11.64
C HIS A 255 12.62 0.00 11.27
N CYS A 256 11.98 -0.52 10.23
CA CYS A 256 12.24 -1.88 9.79
C CYS A 256 13.63 -1.99 9.15
N PRO A 257 14.53 -2.86 9.66
CA PRO A 257 15.85 -3.08 9.07
C PRO A 257 15.81 -4.02 7.87
N GLY A 258 14.65 -4.35 7.34
CA GLY A 258 14.41 -5.42 6.36
C GLY A 258 14.96 -5.18 4.95
N ASP A 259 15.90 -4.28 4.74
CA ASP A 259 16.61 -4.07 3.49
C ASP A 259 18.10 -4.40 3.65
N LEU A 260 18.39 -5.67 3.84
CA LEU A 260 19.78 -6.12 4.08
C LEU A 260 20.71 -5.93 2.87
N ALA A 261 20.18 -5.62 1.70
CA ALA A 261 20.97 -5.38 0.49
C ALA A 261 21.32 -3.90 0.24
N GLY A 262 20.85 -2.97 1.05
CA GLY A 262 20.94 -1.54 0.77
C GLY A 262 21.07 -0.65 2.00
N SER A 263 21.73 -1.10 3.07
CA SER A 263 22.16 -0.16 4.11
C SER A 263 23.04 0.88 3.45
N VAL A 264 22.49 2.04 3.17
CA VAL A 264 23.27 3.25 2.97
C VAL A 264 24.22 3.32 4.17
N LYS A 265 25.47 2.96 3.95
CA LYS A 265 26.53 3.22 4.92
C LYS A 265 26.43 4.71 5.25
N LYS A 266 26.21 4.99 6.53
CA LYS A 266 26.29 6.34 7.06
C LYS A 266 27.63 6.96 6.76
#